data_1739e8addc98171c6c86050e65200083
#
_entry.id   1739e8addc98171c6c86050e65200083
#
_cell.length_a   1.000
_cell.length_b   1.000
_cell.length_c   1.000
_cell.angle_alpha   90.00
_cell.angle_beta   90.00
_cell.angle_gamma   90.00
#
_symmetry.space_group_name_H-M   'P 1'
#
loop_
_entity.id
_entity.type
_entity.pdbx_description
1 polymer ?
#
loop_
_entity_poly.entity_id
_entity_poly.type
_entity_poly.pdbx_seq_one_letter_code
_entity_poly.pdbx_strand_id
1 'polypeptide(L)'
;FGHRFVQLCEIHDIPHTEIALEMGHKLTAEHLAPYEGQGYTGFLVNLDETSTGVLYDIHLISQFCHRNNIFLVVDSISSFLADPFNMQALGVDVMITGSQKALACPPGISIIVLAPQAVERVCSREIKSMYFNLKDALKNGERGQTPFTPAVGILRQINARLKEIEAAGGVESENQRMAALAADFREKIKNLPFTIVSQ
;
A
#
# COMPACT_ATOMS: atom_id res chain seq x y z
N PHE A 1 10.75 2.26 -4.90
CA PHE A 1 10.06 2.90 -3.76
C PHE A 1 10.21 2.13 -2.46
N GLY A 2 10.31 0.81 -2.46
CA GLY A 2 10.51 -0.03 -1.27
C GLY A 2 11.68 0.41 -0.40
N HIS A 3 12.78 0.84 -1.00
CA HIS A 3 13.95 1.36 -0.28
C HIS A 3 13.64 2.55 0.66
N ARG A 4 12.52 3.26 0.49
CA ARG A 4 12.09 4.30 1.45
C ARG A 4 11.74 3.73 2.82
N PHE A 5 11.23 2.50 2.89
CA PHE A 5 11.03 1.82 4.16
C PHE A 5 12.35 1.52 4.86
N VAL A 6 13.40 1.16 4.10
CA VAL A 6 14.76 0.97 4.63
C VAL A 6 15.26 2.27 5.24
N GLN A 7 15.20 3.38 4.50
CA GLN A 7 15.60 4.70 4.98
C GLN A 7 14.85 5.12 6.25
N LEU A 8 13.54 4.83 6.34
CA LEU A 8 12.77 5.11 7.54
C LEU A 8 13.22 4.26 8.73
N CYS A 9 13.54 2.99 8.51
CA CYS A 9 14.10 2.13 9.56
C CYS A 9 15.44 2.66 10.05
N GLU A 10 16.32 3.08 9.14
CA GLU A 10 17.62 3.68 9.46
C GLU A 10 17.48 4.97 10.28
N ILE A 11 16.62 5.90 9.85
CA ILE A 11 16.37 7.18 10.54
C ILE A 11 15.85 6.96 11.97
N HIS A 12 15.09 5.89 12.19
CA HIS A 12 14.47 5.59 13.48
C HIS A 12 15.21 4.51 14.28
N ASP A 13 16.43 4.12 13.88
CA ASP A 13 17.23 3.07 14.51
C ASP A 13 16.47 1.75 14.69
N ILE A 14 15.67 1.37 13.69
CA ILE A 14 14.89 0.12 13.69
C ILE A 14 15.74 -0.96 13.02
N PRO A 15 16.10 -2.05 13.72
CA PRO A 15 16.78 -3.19 13.12
C PRO A 15 15.95 -3.75 11.96
N HIS A 16 16.56 -3.90 10.80
CA HIS A 16 15.88 -4.35 9.60
C HIS A 16 16.78 -5.17 8.69
N THR A 17 16.17 -5.89 7.77
CA THR A 17 16.84 -6.58 6.66
C THR A 17 16.12 -6.22 5.37
N GLU A 18 16.84 -5.81 4.34
CA GLU A 18 16.30 -5.52 3.03
C GLU A 18 16.34 -6.77 2.14
N ILE A 19 15.21 -7.11 1.54
CA ILE A 19 15.14 -8.08 0.44
C ILE A 19 15.21 -7.29 -0.86
N ALA A 20 16.42 -7.04 -1.35
CA ALA A 20 16.65 -6.33 -2.59
C ALA A 20 16.52 -7.29 -3.78
N LEU A 21 15.66 -6.93 -4.73
CA LEU A 21 15.47 -7.67 -5.97
C LEU A 21 16.09 -6.91 -7.15
N GLU A 22 16.47 -7.65 -8.16
CA GLU A 22 16.86 -7.04 -9.44
C GLU A 22 15.66 -6.31 -10.04
N MET A 23 15.95 -5.21 -10.75
CA MET A 23 14.94 -4.38 -11.37
C MET A 23 14.07 -5.21 -12.34
N GLY A 24 12.76 -5.14 -12.16
CA GLY A 24 11.80 -5.87 -12.99
C GLY A 24 11.46 -7.28 -12.49
N HIS A 25 12.17 -7.82 -11.50
CA HIS A 25 11.91 -9.15 -10.96
C HIS A 25 10.87 -9.11 -9.83
N LYS A 26 10.06 -10.16 -9.76
CA LYS A 26 9.05 -10.34 -8.70
C LYS A 26 9.61 -11.07 -7.50
N LEU A 27 9.01 -10.84 -6.34
CA LEU A 27 9.27 -11.59 -5.12
C LEU A 27 8.73 -13.02 -5.25
N THR A 28 9.55 -14.00 -4.89
CA THR A 28 9.18 -15.43 -4.91
C THR A 28 9.30 -16.05 -3.51
N ALA A 29 8.78 -17.27 -3.34
CA ALA A 29 8.91 -18.02 -2.10
C ALA A 29 10.38 -18.29 -1.73
N GLU A 30 11.24 -18.46 -2.73
CA GLU A 30 12.69 -18.70 -2.52
C GLU A 30 13.38 -17.48 -1.88
N HIS A 31 12.94 -16.27 -2.24
CA HIS A 31 13.44 -15.04 -1.62
C HIS A 31 12.99 -14.90 -0.15
N LEU A 32 11.86 -15.48 0.23
CA LEU A 32 11.32 -15.43 1.59
C LEU A 32 11.84 -16.57 2.48
N ALA A 33 12.20 -17.70 1.89
CA ALA A 33 12.60 -18.91 2.63
C ALA A 33 13.73 -18.69 3.66
N PRO A 34 14.77 -17.88 3.42
CA PRO A 34 15.82 -17.61 4.41
C PRO A 34 15.33 -16.92 5.69
N TYR A 35 14.16 -16.29 5.64
CA TYR A 35 13.60 -15.49 6.74
C TYR A 35 12.52 -16.22 7.53
N GLU A 36 12.21 -17.47 7.15
CA GLU A 36 11.23 -18.31 7.84
C GLU A 36 11.70 -18.60 9.27
N GLY A 37 10.85 -18.31 10.28
CA GLY A 37 11.16 -18.57 11.69
C GLY A 37 12.25 -17.69 12.31
N GLN A 38 12.72 -16.65 11.64
CA GLN A 38 13.82 -15.80 12.12
C GLN A 38 13.39 -14.72 13.14
N GLY A 39 12.12 -14.69 13.56
CA GLY A 39 11.64 -13.78 14.60
C GLY A 39 11.43 -12.34 14.16
N TYR A 40 11.30 -12.09 12.85
CA TYR A 40 10.88 -10.77 12.36
C TYR A 40 9.48 -10.43 12.88
N THR A 41 9.29 -9.17 13.27
CA THR A 41 8.04 -8.69 13.86
C THR A 41 7.21 -7.84 12.92
N GLY A 42 7.77 -7.41 11.79
CA GLY A 42 7.10 -6.60 10.78
C GLY A 42 7.64 -6.87 9.38
N PHE A 43 6.77 -6.81 8.37
CA PHE A 43 7.10 -6.85 6.97
C PHE A 43 6.54 -5.58 6.31
N LEU A 44 7.40 -4.80 5.67
CA LEU A 44 7.05 -3.55 5.00
C LEU A 44 7.25 -3.75 3.50
N VAL A 45 6.24 -3.49 2.70
CA VAL A 45 6.31 -3.68 1.25
C VAL A 45 5.52 -2.62 0.50
N ASN A 46 6.06 -2.11 -0.59
CA ASN A 46 5.26 -1.46 -1.62
C ASN A 46 4.76 -2.53 -2.59
N LEU A 47 3.46 -2.66 -2.73
CA LEU A 47 2.85 -3.77 -3.48
C LEU A 47 3.10 -3.68 -4.98
N ASP A 48 3.09 -2.47 -5.53
CA ASP A 48 3.44 -2.18 -6.93
C ASP A 48 4.67 -1.27 -6.97
N GLU A 49 5.77 -1.76 -7.51
CA GLU A 49 6.97 -0.95 -7.70
C GLU A 49 6.78 0.01 -8.88
N THR A 50 6.45 1.24 -8.55
CA THR A 50 6.09 2.30 -9.51
C THR A 50 7.14 2.52 -10.61
N SER A 51 8.43 2.33 -10.31
CA SER A 51 9.52 2.58 -11.26
C SER A 51 9.65 1.51 -12.33
N THR A 52 9.14 0.31 -12.08
CA THR A 52 9.27 -0.86 -12.99
C THR A 52 7.93 -1.45 -13.41
N GLY A 53 6.83 -1.13 -12.70
CA GLY A 53 5.52 -1.70 -12.92
C GLY A 53 5.42 -3.17 -12.45
N VAL A 54 6.27 -3.60 -11.54
CA VAL A 54 6.19 -4.95 -10.95
C VAL A 54 5.15 -4.95 -9.84
N LEU A 55 4.12 -5.75 -10.01
CA LEU A 55 3.15 -6.07 -8.96
C LEU A 55 3.61 -7.34 -8.25
N TYR A 56 3.83 -7.24 -6.93
CA TYR A 56 4.18 -8.40 -6.12
C TYR A 56 2.95 -9.24 -5.77
N ASP A 57 3.15 -10.54 -5.59
CA ASP A 57 2.09 -11.45 -5.15
C ASP A 57 1.78 -11.22 -3.66
N ILE A 58 0.71 -10.49 -3.39
CA ILE A 58 0.27 -10.18 -2.03
C ILE A 58 -0.19 -11.44 -1.27
N HIS A 59 -0.68 -12.47 -1.96
CA HIS A 59 -1.07 -13.72 -1.32
C HIS A 59 0.14 -14.48 -0.79
N LEU A 60 1.23 -14.52 -1.56
CA LEU A 60 2.50 -15.11 -1.13
C LEU A 60 3.02 -14.40 0.13
N ILE A 61 3.05 -13.06 0.09
CA ILE A 61 3.53 -12.23 1.22
C ILE A 61 2.64 -12.42 2.45
N SER A 62 1.34 -12.34 2.28
CA SER A 62 0.35 -12.53 3.35
C SER A 62 0.51 -13.90 4.03
N GLN A 63 0.60 -14.98 3.24
CA GLN A 63 0.79 -16.32 3.76
C GLN A 63 2.11 -16.47 4.54
N PHE A 64 3.19 -15.87 4.05
CA PHE A 64 4.48 -15.84 4.75
C PHE A 64 4.34 -15.10 6.09
N CYS A 65 3.77 -13.90 6.10
CA CYS A 65 3.58 -13.11 7.31
C CYS A 65 2.70 -13.82 8.33
N HIS A 66 1.59 -14.42 7.87
CA HIS A 66 0.67 -15.15 8.75
C HIS A 66 1.34 -16.37 9.41
N ARG A 67 2.07 -17.20 8.65
CA ARG A 67 2.78 -18.36 9.19
C ARG A 67 3.84 -17.99 10.23
N ASN A 68 4.45 -16.83 10.07
CA ASN A 68 5.54 -16.37 10.96
C ASN A 68 5.08 -15.36 12.03
N ASN A 69 3.76 -15.09 12.13
CA ASN A 69 3.19 -14.09 13.04
C ASN A 69 3.83 -12.71 12.88
N ILE A 70 4.03 -12.28 11.64
CA ILE A 70 4.65 -11.02 11.24
C ILE A 70 3.56 -9.98 10.91
N PHE A 71 3.68 -8.79 11.47
CA PHE A 71 2.81 -7.65 11.20
C PHE A 71 3.05 -7.10 9.79
N LEU A 72 2.01 -7.05 8.97
CA LEU A 72 2.12 -6.72 7.55
C LEU A 72 1.67 -5.28 7.25
N VAL A 73 2.59 -4.47 6.75
CA VAL A 73 2.35 -3.10 6.28
C VAL A 73 2.51 -3.03 4.77
N VAL A 74 1.47 -2.61 4.07
CA VAL A 74 1.45 -2.53 2.61
C VAL A 74 1.28 -1.09 2.16
N ASP A 75 2.27 -0.57 1.45
CA ASP A 75 2.12 0.60 0.62
C ASP A 75 1.45 0.17 -0.69
N SER A 76 0.19 0.54 -0.85
CA SER A 76 -0.61 0.27 -2.05
C SER A 76 -0.91 1.54 -2.84
N ILE A 77 -0.07 2.56 -2.73
CA ILE A 77 -0.30 3.84 -3.41
C ILE A 77 -0.50 3.64 -4.91
N SER A 78 0.26 2.77 -5.56
CA SER A 78 0.16 2.52 -7.00
C SER A 78 -0.84 1.41 -7.36
N SER A 79 -1.10 0.46 -6.47
CA SER A 79 -2.01 -0.68 -6.70
C SER A 79 -3.45 -0.44 -6.24
N PHE A 80 -3.69 0.51 -5.32
CA PHE A 80 -5.04 0.81 -4.81
C PHE A 80 -6.01 1.18 -5.94
N LEU A 81 -7.15 0.51 -6.02
CA LEU A 81 -8.16 0.60 -7.09
C LEU A 81 -7.67 0.17 -8.49
N ALA A 82 -6.38 -0.08 -8.67
CA ALA A 82 -5.82 -0.60 -9.91
C ALA A 82 -5.83 -2.13 -9.93
N ASP A 83 -5.49 -2.75 -8.81
CA ASP A 83 -5.41 -4.19 -8.65
C ASP A 83 -6.36 -4.69 -7.54
N PRO A 84 -6.87 -5.93 -7.65
CA PRO A 84 -7.71 -6.51 -6.61
C PRO A 84 -6.99 -6.60 -5.27
N PHE A 85 -7.59 -6.02 -4.23
CA PHE A 85 -7.03 -6.02 -2.89
C PHE A 85 -8.13 -6.03 -1.83
N ASN A 86 -8.12 -7.03 -0.96
CA ASN A 86 -8.99 -7.10 0.20
C ASN A 86 -8.16 -7.22 1.47
N MET A 87 -7.98 -6.12 2.16
CA MET A 87 -7.13 -6.01 3.35
C MET A 87 -7.49 -7.04 4.42
N GLN A 88 -8.78 -7.26 4.68
CA GLN A 88 -9.25 -8.19 5.70
C GLN A 88 -8.98 -9.65 5.31
N ALA A 89 -9.32 -10.04 4.08
CA ALA A 89 -9.10 -11.41 3.59
C ALA A 89 -7.62 -11.77 3.49
N LEU A 90 -6.76 -10.77 3.23
CA LEU A 90 -5.30 -10.91 3.15
C LEU A 90 -4.61 -10.83 4.52
N GLY A 91 -5.33 -10.49 5.59
CA GLY A 91 -4.72 -10.31 6.91
C GLY A 91 -3.68 -9.19 6.97
N VAL A 92 -3.85 -8.15 6.15
CA VAL A 92 -2.96 -6.98 6.15
C VAL A 92 -3.30 -6.10 7.36
N ASP A 93 -2.30 -5.70 8.12
CA ASP A 93 -2.48 -4.91 9.35
C ASP A 93 -2.60 -3.41 9.06
N VAL A 94 -1.80 -2.92 8.12
CA VAL A 94 -1.81 -1.51 7.70
C VAL A 94 -1.74 -1.42 6.19
N MET A 95 -2.65 -0.65 5.60
CA MET A 95 -2.61 -0.29 4.18
C MET A 95 -2.46 1.23 4.04
N ILE A 96 -1.56 1.64 3.17
CA ILE A 96 -1.27 3.05 2.88
C ILE A 96 -1.61 3.33 1.42
N THR A 97 -2.36 4.41 1.18
CA THR A 97 -2.60 4.91 -0.17
C THR A 97 -2.66 6.44 -0.20
N GLY A 98 -2.86 7.02 -1.37
CA GLY A 98 -2.90 8.46 -1.55
C GLY A 98 -3.88 8.90 -2.64
N SER A 99 -4.18 10.20 -2.66
CA SER A 99 -5.17 10.79 -3.55
C SER A 99 -4.75 10.83 -5.03
N GLN A 100 -3.45 10.78 -5.34
CA GLN A 100 -2.88 11.16 -6.64
C GLN A 100 -2.64 10.02 -7.63
N LYS A 101 -3.11 8.82 -7.37
CA LYS A 101 -2.99 7.65 -8.27
C LYS A 101 -4.38 7.28 -8.84
N ALA A 102 -4.85 6.06 -8.66
CA ALA A 102 -6.12 5.61 -9.25
C ALA A 102 -7.36 6.36 -8.75
N LEU A 103 -7.29 7.03 -7.60
CA LEU A 103 -8.33 7.98 -7.18
C LEU A 103 -8.45 9.20 -8.12
N ALA A 104 -7.45 9.46 -8.96
CA ALA A 104 -7.44 10.55 -9.93
C ALA A 104 -7.70 11.95 -9.34
N CYS A 105 -7.29 12.15 -8.09
CA CYS A 105 -7.36 13.43 -7.38
C CYS A 105 -5.98 14.10 -7.28
N PRO A 106 -5.87 15.40 -7.03
CA PRO A 106 -4.59 16.05 -6.77
C PRO A 106 -3.84 15.42 -5.57
N PRO A 107 -2.50 15.49 -5.55
CA PRO A 107 -1.73 15.08 -4.38
C PRO A 107 -2.04 15.97 -3.17
N GLY A 108 -1.96 15.40 -1.96
CA GLY A 108 -2.12 16.17 -0.72
C GLY A 108 -2.91 15.45 0.38
N ILE A 109 -3.47 14.27 0.11
CA ILE A 109 -4.10 13.41 1.12
C ILE A 109 -3.44 12.03 1.10
N SER A 110 -2.94 11.61 2.25
CA SER A 110 -2.58 10.23 2.54
C SER A 110 -3.70 9.56 3.31
N ILE A 111 -4.02 8.34 2.94
CA ILE A 111 -5.04 7.50 3.57
C ILE A 111 -4.33 6.31 4.18
N ILE A 112 -4.51 6.11 5.48
CA ILE A 112 -3.96 4.97 6.22
C ILE A 112 -5.13 4.18 6.78
N VAL A 113 -5.23 2.92 6.38
CA VAL A 113 -6.25 1.99 6.88
C VAL A 113 -5.60 1.05 7.87
N LEU A 114 -6.18 0.94 9.06
CA LEU A 114 -5.66 0.15 10.16
C LEU A 114 -6.62 -1.01 10.47
N ALA A 115 -6.10 -2.22 10.53
CA ALA A 115 -6.81 -3.35 11.11
C ALA A 115 -6.96 -3.18 12.65
N PRO A 116 -7.90 -3.86 13.31
CA PRO A 116 -8.11 -3.71 14.76
C PRO A 116 -6.83 -3.89 15.58
N GLN A 117 -6.02 -4.91 15.30
CA GLN A 117 -4.74 -5.14 15.97
C GLN A 117 -3.72 -4.02 15.72
N ALA A 118 -3.78 -3.35 14.58
CA ALA A 118 -2.94 -2.19 14.31
C ALA A 118 -3.38 -0.98 15.15
N VAL A 119 -4.68 -0.77 15.33
CA VAL A 119 -5.22 0.26 16.23
C VAL A 119 -4.76 0.02 17.66
N GLU A 120 -4.85 -1.20 18.16
CA GLU A 120 -4.36 -1.57 19.49
C GLU A 120 -2.86 -1.28 19.64
N ARG A 121 -2.07 -1.65 18.64
CA ARG A 121 -0.63 -1.37 18.61
C ARG A 121 -0.34 0.13 18.63
N VAL A 122 -1.05 0.93 17.85
CA VAL A 122 -0.94 2.40 17.85
C VAL A 122 -1.27 2.94 19.25
N CYS A 123 -2.40 2.50 19.84
CA CYS A 123 -2.85 2.97 21.14
C CYS A 123 -1.91 2.61 22.29
N SER A 124 -1.22 1.49 22.21
CA SER A 124 -0.29 0.99 23.27
C SER A 124 1.11 1.61 23.20
N ARG A 125 1.51 2.26 22.09
CA ARG A 125 2.88 2.77 21.91
C ARG A 125 3.00 4.23 22.32
N GLU A 126 4.21 4.62 22.71
CA GLU A 126 4.56 6.02 22.97
C GLU A 126 4.62 6.83 21.66
N ILE A 127 4.18 8.08 21.72
CA ILE A 127 4.21 9.01 20.59
C ILE A 127 5.57 9.69 20.54
N LYS A 128 6.20 9.63 19.37
CA LYS A 128 7.51 10.26 19.14
C LYS A 128 7.45 11.48 18.19
N SER A 129 6.29 11.77 17.63
CA SER A 129 6.12 12.88 16.67
C SER A 129 4.85 13.64 16.97
N MET A 130 4.91 14.97 16.92
CA MET A 130 3.74 15.83 17.06
C MET A 130 2.81 15.71 15.85
N TYR A 131 3.36 15.71 14.63
CA TYR A 131 2.55 15.75 13.40
C TYR A 131 2.13 14.34 12.94
N PHE A 132 3.07 13.41 12.86
CA PHE A 132 2.77 12.02 12.48
C PHE A 132 2.30 11.21 13.69
N ASN A 133 1.13 11.58 14.21
CA ASN A 133 0.54 11.03 15.44
C ASN A 133 -0.79 10.36 15.14
N LEU A 134 -0.75 9.04 14.92
CA LEU A 134 -1.96 8.26 14.63
C LEU A 134 -2.94 8.20 15.80
N LYS A 135 -2.49 8.29 17.07
CA LYS A 135 -3.41 8.35 18.21
C LYS A 135 -4.28 9.60 18.16
N ASP A 136 -3.67 10.75 17.84
CA ASP A 136 -4.38 12.00 17.74
C ASP A 136 -5.32 12.00 16.52
N ALA A 137 -4.89 11.39 15.41
CA ALA A 137 -5.74 11.19 14.25
C ALA A 137 -6.97 10.34 14.57
N LEU A 138 -6.81 9.21 15.26
CA LEU A 138 -7.92 8.34 15.68
C LEU A 138 -8.88 9.08 16.62
N LYS A 139 -8.35 9.73 17.65
CA LYS A 139 -9.17 10.52 18.62
C LYS A 139 -9.95 11.64 17.94
N ASN A 140 -9.37 12.37 17.01
CA ASN A 140 -10.08 13.40 16.26
C ASN A 140 -11.08 12.78 15.28
N GLY A 141 -10.78 11.62 14.71
CA GLY A 141 -11.68 10.88 13.81
C GLY A 141 -13.01 10.50 14.46
N GLU A 142 -13.02 10.16 15.77
CA GLU A 142 -14.25 9.86 16.54
C GLU A 142 -15.30 10.98 16.49
N ARG A 143 -14.86 12.22 16.36
CA ARG A 143 -15.71 13.40 16.23
C ARG A 143 -15.78 13.97 14.81
N GLY A 144 -15.33 13.20 13.81
CA GLY A 144 -15.35 13.61 12.41
C GLY A 144 -14.38 14.75 12.07
N GLN A 145 -13.27 14.86 12.80
CA GLN A 145 -12.26 15.89 12.59
C GLN A 145 -10.88 15.29 12.34
N THR A 146 -9.95 16.13 11.88
CA THR A 146 -8.52 15.84 11.75
C THR A 146 -7.72 16.66 12.77
N PRO A 147 -6.52 16.23 13.18
CA PRO A 147 -5.69 16.98 14.14
C PRO A 147 -5.32 18.38 13.66
N PHE A 148 -5.15 18.53 12.35
CA PHE A 148 -4.78 19.80 11.70
C PHE A 148 -5.73 20.08 10.54
N THR A 149 -5.76 21.31 10.04
CA THR A 149 -6.60 21.69 8.90
C THR A 149 -6.29 20.82 7.68
N PRO A 150 -7.26 20.05 7.19
CA PRO A 150 -7.03 19.15 6.06
C PRO A 150 -7.14 19.90 4.73
N ALA A 151 -6.67 19.28 3.65
CA ALA A 151 -6.89 19.75 2.28
C ALA A 151 -8.33 19.50 1.85
N VAL A 152 -9.27 20.32 2.34
CA VAL A 152 -10.74 20.15 2.18
C VAL A 152 -11.14 20.01 0.71
N GLY A 153 -10.54 20.79 -0.20
CA GLY A 153 -10.79 20.70 -1.63
C GLY A 153 -10.52 19.30 -2.18
N ILE A 154 -9.41 18.68 -1.78
CA ILE A 154 -9.04 17.31 -2.20
C ILE A 154 -9.98 16.28 -1.58
N LEU A 155 -10.33 16.42 -0.30
CA LEU A 155 -11.30 15.52 0.35
C LEU A 155 -12.65 15.52 -0.37
N ARG A 156 -13.13 16.68 -0.81
CA ARG A 156 -14.36 16.78 -1.61
C ARG A 156 -14.23 16.07 -2.96
N GLN A 157 -13.08 16.18 -3.60
CA GLN A 157 -12.81 15.48 -4.87
C GLN A 157 -12.75 13.98 -4.67
N ILE A 158 -12.07 13.49 -3.61
CA ILE A 158 -12.05 12.07 -3.25
C ILE A 158 -13.49 11.57 -3.03
N ASN A 159 -14.30 12.29 -2.26
CA ASN A 159 -15.69 11.90 -2.02
C ASN A 159 -16.52 11.85 -3.32
N ALA A 160 -16.34 12.80 -4.23
CA ALA A 160 -16.99 12.76 -5.55
C ALA A 160 -16.54 11.53 -6.35
N ARG A 161 -15.22 11.28 -6.40
CA ARG A 161 -14.66 10.14 -7.12
C ARG A 161 -15.14 8.79 -6.56
N LEU A 162 -15.20 8.63 -5.25
CA LEU A 162 -15.73 7.41 -4.62
C LEU A 162 -17.20 7.16 -4.98
N LYS A 163 -18.02 8.21 -5.03
CA LYS A 163 -19.41 8.10 -5.49
C LYS A 163 -19.53 7.72 -6.98
N GLU A 164 -18.64 8.23 -7.82
CA GLU A 164 -18.58 7.84 -9.24
C GLU A 164 -18.21 6.34 -9.36
N ILE A 165 -17.22 5.87 -8.61
CA ILE A 165 -16.83 4.46 -8.60
C ILE A 165 -18.00 3.58 -8.13
N GLU A 166 -18.67 3.97 -7.05
CA GLU A 166 -19.85 3.25 -6.53
C GLU A 166 -20.97 3.18 -7.57
N ALA A 167 -21.28 4.31 -8.22
CA ALA A 167 -22.31 4.38 -9.27
C ALA A 167 -21.94 3.56 -10.53
N ALA A 168 -20.65 3.40 -10.81
CA ALA A 168 -20.14 2.63 -11.95
C ALA A 168 -20.02 1.10 -11.68
N GLY A 169 -20.48 0.62 -10.51
CA GLY A 169 -20.45 -0.81 -10.16
C GLY A 169 -19.40 -1.17 -9.11
N GLY A 170 -18.82 -0.17 -8.42
CA GLY A 170 -17.92 -0.36 -7.30
C GLY A 170 -16.47 -0.70 -7.67
N VAL A 171 -15.74 -1.15 -6.66
CA VAL A 171 -14.29 -1.41 -6.77
C VAL A 171 -13.97 -2.48 -7.83
N GLU A 172 -14.77 -3.52 -7.93
CA GLU A 172 -14.54 -4.59 -8.91
C GLU A 172 -14.61 -4.08 -10.35
N SER A 173 -15.63 -3.25 -10.66
CA SER A 173 -15.75 -2.61 -11.97
C SER A 173 -14.57 -1.69 -12.28
N GLU A 174 -14.06 -0.95 -11.29
CA GLU A 174 -12.88 -0.10 -11.45
C GLU A 174 -11.61 -0.93 -11.70
N ASN A 175 -11.40 -2.03 -10.96
CA ASN A 175 -10.28 -2.95 -11.22
C ASN A 175 -10.33 -3.55 -12.63
N GLN A 176 -11.51 -3.96 -13.10
CA GLN A 176 -11.70 -4.49 -14.46
C GLN A 176 -11.38 -3.41 -15.51
N ARG A 177 -11.83 -2.17 -15.29
CA ARG A 177 -11.51 -1.04 -16.16
C ARG A 177 -10.01 -0.76 -16.25
N MET A 178 -9.31 -0.79 -15.10
CA MET A 178 -7.86 -0.58 -15.06
C MET A 178 -7.10 -1.71 -15.75
N ALA A 179 -7.50 -2.95 -15.51
CA ALA A 179 -6.92 -4.12 -16.18
C ALA A 179 -7.09 -4.06 -17.69
N ALA A 180 -8.28 -3.65 -18.17
CA ALA A 180 -8.55 -3.47 -19.60
C ALA A 180 -7.69 -2.38 -20.23
N LEU A 181 -7.52 -1.24 -19.56
CA LEU A 181 -6.63 -0.15 -20.02
C LEU A 181 -5.16 -0.61 -20.09
N ALA A 182 -4.69 -1.34 -19.10
CA ALA A 182 -3.33 -1.87 -19.08
C ALA A 182 -3.11 -2.91 -20.19
N ALA A 183 -4.09 -3.76 -20.47
CA ALA A 183 -4.03 -4.76 -21.53
C ALA A 183 -4.02 -4.07 -22.93
N ASP A 184 -4.91 -3.10 -23.15
CA ASP A 184 -4.95 -2.31 -24.39
C ASP A 184 -3.64 -1.58 -24.65
N PHE A 185 -3.06 -0.95 -23.62
CA PHE A 185 -1.77 -0.28 -23.74
C PHE A 185 -0.65 -1.26 -24.12
N ARG A 186 -0.56 -2.40 -23.43
CA ARG A 186 0.47 -3.43 -23.73
C ARG A 186 0.34 -3.96 -25.16
N GLU A 187 -0.88 -4.19 -25.64
CA GLU A 187 -1.11 -4.65 -27.01
C GLU A 187 -0.68 -3.59 -28.03
N LYS A 188 -0.99 -2.32 -27.80
CA LYS A 188 -0.61 -1.22 -28.72
C LYS A 188 0.89 -1.00 -28.81
N ILE A 189 1.63 -1.23 -27.75
CA ILE A 189 3.10 -1.06 -27.76
C ILE A 189 3.87 -2.30 -28.20
N LYS A 190 3.21 -3.44 -28.40
CA LYS A 190 3.83 -4.74 -28.68
C LYS A 190 4.77 -4.75 -29.89
N ASN A 191 4.45 -3.95 -30.90
CA ASN A 191 5.25 -3.83 -32.14
C ASN A 191 6.19 -2.61 -32.12
N LEU A 192 6.30 -1.89 -31.02
CA LEU A 192 7.22 -0.78 -30.85
C LEU A 192 8.57 -1.28 -30.30
N PRO A 193 9.67 -0.54 -30.50
CA PRO A 193 11.00 -0.95 -30.04
C PRO A 193 11.17 -0.77 -28.52
N PHE A 194 10.25 -1.33 -27.74
CA PHE A 194 10.27 -1.30 -26.27
C PHE A 194 10.32 -2.71 -25.70
N THR A 195 11.02 -2.87 -24.61
CA THR A 195 11.00 -4.10 -23.81
C THR A 195 10.31 -3.81 -22.48
N ILE A 196 9.33 -4.64 -22.12
CA ILE A 196 8.70 -4.55 -20.80
C ILE A 196 9.68 -5.10 -19.78
N VAL A 197 10.00 -4.29 -18.76
CA VAL A 197 10.98 -4.65 -17.72
C VAL A 197 10.35 -5.59 -16.67
N SER A 198 9.08 -5.39 -16.33
CA SER A 198 8.36 -6.24 -15.37
C SER A 198 8.08 -7.64 -15.93
N GLN A 199 8.37 -8.66 -15.13
CA GLN A 199 8.16 -10.08 -15.46
C GLN A 199 7.00 -10.68 -14.70
#